data_bf737e8b4fdd8c0d9f5c6139cc0a0a63
#
_entry.id   bf737e8b4fdd8c0d9f5c6139cc0a0a63
#
_cell.length_a   1.000
_cell.length_b   1.000
_cell.length_c   1.000
_cell.angle_alpha   90.00
_cell.angle_beta   90.00
_cell.angle_gamma   90.00
#
_symmetry.space_group_name_H-M   'P 1'
#
loop_
_entity.id
_entity.type
_entity.pdbx_description
1 polymer ?
#
loop_
_entity_poly.entity_id
_entity_poly.type
_entity_poly.pdbx_seq_one_letter_code
_entity_poly.pdbx_strand_id
1 'polypeptide(L)'
;MAIVQSINSVYQFREAFRMAGRMDQFSYEGLEVLFDYLEEYSDSTGEPVELDVVALCCDYYESSIEELINNYNIDLSEVDEDDQDSIIGVVREYLEDNTSVCGKVSGGFVYAAF
;
A
#
# COMPACT_ATOMS: atom_id res chain seq x y z
N MET A 1 -9.14 15.56 -13.60
CA MET A 1 -8.80 14.14 -13.69
C MET A 1 -7.75 13.81 -12.64
N ALA A 2 -8.04 12.83 -11.80
CA ALA A 2 -7.17 12.52 -10.66
C ALA A 2 -5.83 11.95 -11.09
N ILE A 3 -5.83 11.08 -12.09
CA ILE A 3 -4.63 10.43 -12.62
C ILE A 3 -4.46 10.86 -14.07
N VAL A 4 -3.27 11.38 -14.40
CA VAL A 4 -3.00 12.06 -15.67
C VAL A 4 -3.30 11.22 -16.91
N GLN A 5 -3.12 9.93 -16.89
CA GLN A 5 -3.33 9.07 -18.04
C GLN A 5 -4.76 8.57 -18.21
N SER A 6 -5.72 9.33 -17.74
CA SER A 6 -7.15 9.00 -17.92
C SER A 6 -7.57 7.69 -17.28
N ILE A 7 -6.92 7.32 -16.20
CA ILE A 7 -7.27 6.13 -15.43
C ILE A 7 -8.48 6.47 -14.55
N ASN A 8 -9.63 5.87 -14.86
CA ASN A 8 -10.89 6.18 -14.17
C ASN A 8 -11.38 5.05 -13.28
N SER A 9 -10.70 3.91 -13.29
CA SER A 9 -11.11 2.75 -12.52
C SER A 9 -9.91 1.92 -12.10
N VAL A 10 -10.09 1.15 -11.05
CA VAL A 10 -9.06 0.22 -10.58
C VAL A 10 -8.70 -0.83 -11.63
N TYR A 11 -9.65 -1.18 -12.49
CA TYR A 11 -9.39 -2.10 -13.59
C TYR A 11 -8.31 -1.56 -14.52
N GLN A 12 -8.44 -0.31 -14.95
CA GLN A 12 -7.45 0.34 -15.81
C GLN A 12 -6.11 0.49 -15.11
N PHE A 13 -6.13 0.75 -13.81
CA PHE A 13 -4.92 0.84 -13.00
C PHE A 13 -4.18 -0.49 -12.98
N ARG A 14 -4.88 -1.59 -12.76
CA ARG A 14 -4.30 -2.94 -12.80
C ARG A 14 -3.74 -3.29 -14.17
N GLU A 15 -4.46 -2.90 -15.25
CA GLU A 15 -3.99 -3.11 -16.61
C GLU A 15 -2.66 -2.40 -16.87
N ALA A 16 -2.48 -1.19 -16.38
CA ALA A 16 -1.25 -0.45 -16.54
C ALA A 16 -0.07 -1.21 -15.90
N PHE A 17 -0.26 -1.79 -14.71
CA PHE A 17 0.76 -2.60 -14.05
C PHE A 17 1.05 -3.89 -14.83
N ARG A 18 0.01 -4.53 -15.35
CA ARG A 18 0.16 -5.74 -16.15
C ARG A 18 0.97 -5.47 -17.42
N MET A 19 0.65 -4.40 -18.13
CA MET A 19 1.35 -4.03 -19.36
C MET A 19 2.80 -3.62 -19.13
N ALA A 20 3.09 -3.08 -17.95
CA ALA A 20 4.45 -2.74 -17.56
C ALA A 20 5.25 -3.93 -17.03
N GLY A 21 4.63 -5.12 -16.91
CA GLY A 21 5.27 -6.31 -16.35
C GLY A 21 5.48 -6.25 -14.85
N ARG A 22 4.65 -5.52 -14.13
CA ARG A 22 4.79 -5.27 -12.69
C ARG A 22 3.65 -5.84 -11.84
N MET A 23 2.88 -6.79 -12.37
CA MET A 23 1.76 -7.37 -11.63
C MET A 23 2.17 -8.10 -10.34
N ASP A 24 3.40 -8.60 -10.27
CA ASP A 24 3.90 -9.31 -9.10
C ASP A 24 4.29 -8.37 -7.95
N GLN A 25 4.36 -7.08 -8.20
CA GLN A 25 4.76 -6.08 -7.21
C GLN A 25 3.70 -5.89 -6.13
N PHE A 26 2.43 -5.97 -6.52
CA PHE A 26 1.29 -5.80 -5.61
C PHE A 26 0.26 -6.90 -5.89
N SER A 27 -0.47 -7.30 -4.83
CA SER A 27 -1.60 -8.20 -4.99
C SER A 27 -2.76 -7.48 -5.69
N TYR A 28 -3.75 -8.24 -6.12
CA TYR A 28 -4.96 -7.69 -6.71
C TYR A 28 -5.62 -6.68 -5.74
N GLU A 29 -5.74 -7.06 -4.49
CA GLU A 29 -6.30 -6.22 -3.43
C GLU A 29 -5.39 -5.01 -3.16
N GLY A 30 -4.07 -5.22 -3.17
CA GLY A 30 -3.11 -4.15 -2.94
C GLY A 30 -3.18 -3.05 -3.99
N LEU A 31 -3.41 -3.40 -5.25
CA LEU A 31 -3.57 -2.41 -6.30
C LEU A 31 -4.84 -1.57 -6.10
N GLU A 32 -5.93 -2.19 -5.62
CA GLU A 32 -7.14 -1.46 -5.31
C GLU A 32 -6.92 -0.46 -4.16
N VAL A 33 -6.23 -0.89 -3.11
CA VAL A 33 -5.89 -0.04 -1.97
C VAL A 33 -5.03 1.15 -2.43
N LEU A 34 -4.01 0.89 -3.24
CA LEU A 34 -3.14 1.94 -3.76
C LEU A 34 -3.90 2.92 -4.65
N PHE A 35 -4.76 2.40 -5.52
CA PHE A 35 -5.58 3.24 -6.40
C PHE A 35 -6.47 4.19 -5.58
N ASP A 36 -7.17 3.66 -4.59
CA ASP A 36 -8.06 4.46 -3.74
C ASP A 36 -7.27 5.53 -2.97
N TYR A 37 -6.10 5.18 -2.47
CA TYR A 37 -5.21 6.12 -1.78
C TYR A 37 -4.79 7.28 -2.70
N LEU A 38 -4.39 6.97 -3.93
CA LEU A 38 -3.95 7.99 -4.89
C LEU A 38 -5.11 8.88 -5.33
N GLU A 39 -6.31 8.34 -5.51
CA GLU A 39 -7.50 9.11 -5.83
C GLU A 39 -7.85 10.09 -4.71
N GLU A 40 -7.80 9.62 -3.47
CA GLU A 40 -8.08 10.46 -2.30
C GLU A 40 -7.02 11.55 -2.14
N TYR A 41 -5.76 11.22 -2.37
CA TYR A 41 -4.67 12.20 -2.33
C TYR A 41 -4.89 13.29 -3.37
N SER A 42 -5.22 12.91 -4.60
CA SER A 42 -5.48 13.86 -5.67
C SER A 42 -6.66 14.77 -5.35
N ASP A 43 -7.74 14.22 -4.82
CA ASP A 43 -8.92 14.98 -4.41
C ASP A 43 -8.60 15.98 -3.30
N SER A 44 -7.77 15.58 -2.34
CA SER A 44 -7.39 16.44 -1.20
C SER A 44 -6.50 17.60 -1.61
N THR A 45 -5.58 17.38 -2.54
CA THR A 45 -4.62 18.41 -2.97
C THR A 45 -5.11 19.23 -4.14
N GLY A 46 -6.10 18.72 -4.88
CA GLY A 46 -6.59 19.35 -6.10
C GLY A 46 -5.63 19.20 -7.27
N GLU A 47 -4.59 18.41 -7.15
CA GLU A 47 -3.60 18.20 -8.20
C GLU A 47 -3.68 16.77 -8.76
N PRO A 48 -3.55 16.59 -10.09
CA PRO A 48 -3.56 15.25 -10.66
C PRO A 48 -2.31 14.47 -10.28
N VAL A 49 -2.47 13.17 -10.13
CA VAL A 49 -1.35 12.25 -9.88
C VAL A 49 -0.90 11.68 -11.23
N GLU A 50 0.38 11.80 -11.52
CA GLU A 50 0.95 11.20 -12.71
C GLU A 50 1.06 9.69 -12.56
N LEU A 51 0.56 8.95 -13.55
CA LEU A 51 0.69 7.49 -13.54
C LEU A 51 2.06 7.08 -14.05
N ASP A 52 2.94 6.72 -13.13
CA ASP A 52 4.25 6.16 -13.44
C ASP A 52 4.38 4.85 -12.67
N VAL A 53 4.17 3.72 -13.36
CA VAL A 53 4.17 2.41 -12.71
C VAL A 53 5.51 2.12 -12.04
N VAL A 54 6.63 2.47 -12.70
CA VAL A 54 7.97 2.23 -12.14
C VAL A 54 8.18 3.05 -10.87
N ALA A 55 7.80 4.33 -10.90
CA ALA A 55 7.91 5.19 -9.72
C ALA A 55 7.02 4.67 -8.57
N LEU A 56 5.80 4.25 -8.87
CA LEU A 56 4.91 3.70 -7.85
C LEU A 56 5.48 2.43 -7.21
N CYS A 57 6.12 1.56 -8.01
CA CYS A 57 6.79 0.37 -7.50
C CYS A 57 7.99 0.70 -6.62
N CYS A 58 8.63 1.84 -6.81
CA CYS A 58 9.74 2.31 -5.98
C CYS A 58 9.25 3.06 -4.73
N ASP A 59 8.13 3.76 -4.83
CA ASP A 59 7.64 4.64 -3.78
C ASP A 59 6.69 3.94 -2.79
N TYR A 60 6.11 2.82 -3.18
CA TYR A 60 5.13 2.09 -2.37
C TYR A 60 5.45 0.60 -2.34
N TYR A 61 5.16 -0.03 -1.20
CA TYR A 61 5.35 -1.46 -1.00
C TYR A 61 4.10 -2.11 -0.44
N GLU A 62 3.94 -3.38 -0.76
CA GLU A 62 2.98 -4.24 -0.09
C GLU A 62 3.78 -5.34 0.61
N SER A 63 3.57 -5.51 1.92
CA SER A 63 4.26 -6.53 2.71
C SER A 63 3.27 -7.23 3.62
N SER A 64 3.51 -8.51 3.88
CA SER A 64 2.72 -9.26 4.84
C SER A 64 3.05 -8.81 6.27
N ILE A 65 2.17 -9.15 7.21
CA ILE A 65 2.39 -8.87 8.62
C ILE A 65 3.70 -9.51 9.09
N GLU A 66 3.95 -10.77 8.72
CA GLU A 66 5.17 -11.47 9.10
C GLU A 66 6.43 -10.80 8.53
N GLU A 67 6.38 -10.40 7.27
CA GLU A 67 7.50 -9.70 6.64
C GLU A 67 7.81 -8.39 7.35
N LEU A 68 6.78 -7.63 7.72
CA LEU A 68 6.96 -6.36 8.43
C LEU A 68 7.58 -6.57 9.80
N ILE A 69 7.10 -7.56 10.56
CA ILE A 69 7.65 -7.88 11.87
C ILE A 69 9.13 -8.26 11.75
N ASN A 70 9.47 -9.11 10.79
CA ASN A 70 10.84 -9.58 10.60
C ASN A 70 11.79 -8.51 10.07
N ASN A 71 11.32 -7.69 9.13
CA ASN A 71 12.16 -6.66 8.49
C ASN A 71 12.50 -5.50 9.42
N TYR A 72 11.57 -5.16 10.30
CA TYR A 72 11.72 -3.98 11.17
C TYR A 72 11.87 -4.34 12.65
N ASN A 73 11.95 -5.63 12.98
CA ASN A 73 12.09 -6.11 14.36
C ASN A 73 11.03 -5.50 15.29
N ILE A 74 9.79 -5.54 14.86
CA ILE A 74 8.68 -4.96 15.63
C ILE A 74 8.51 -5.72 16.93
N ASP A 75 8.47 -4.97 18.04
CA ASP A 75 8.37 -5.55 19.38
C ASP A 75 6.94 -6.01 19.66
N LEU A 76 6.76 -7.31 19.85
CA LEU A 76 5.46 -7.91 20.17
C LEU A 76 5.41 -8.43 21.61
N SER A 77 6.36 -8.03 22.47
CA SER A 77 6.45 -8.56 23.83
C SER A 77 5.25 -8.25 24.70
N GLU A 78 4.52 -7.18 24.39
CA GLU A 78 3.32 -6.77 25.13
C GLU A 78 2.02 -7.30 24.51
N VAL A 79 2.12 -8.06 23.44
CA VAL A 79 0.97 -8.55 22.67
C VAL A 79 0.89 -10.07 22.76
N ASP A 80 -0.33 -10.58 22.90
CA ASP A 80 -0.59 -12.01 22.88
C ASP A 80 -0.38 -12.56 21.47
N GLU A 81 0.48 -13.58 21.32
CA GLU A 81 0.75 -14.22 20.02
C GLU A 81 -0.50 -14.81 19.37
N ASP A 82 -1.49 -15.15 20.16
CA ASP A 82 -2.76 -15.71 19.67
C ASP A 82 -3.76 -14.63 19.28
N ASP A 83 -3.49 -13.35 19.61
CA ASP A 83 -4.37 -12.25 19.30
C ASP A 83 -3.92 -11.52 18.03
N GLN A 84 -4.41 -11.99 16.90
CA GLN A 84 -4.05 -11.44 15.59
C GLN A 84 -4.42 -9.96 15.44
N ASP A 85 -5.56 -9.55 16.00
CA ASP A 85 -5.99 -8.15 15.90
C ASP A 85 -5.04 -7.21 16.64
N SER A 86 -4.53 -7.62 17.79
CA SER A 86 -3.54 -6.85 18.54
C SER A 86 -2.21 -6.78 17.79
N ILE A 87 -1.78 -7.87 17.18
CA ILE A 87 -0.55 -7.91 16.37
C ILE A 87 -0.68 -6.96 15.19
N ILE A 88 -1.79 -7.02 14.47
CA ILE A 88 -2.06 -6.13 13.33
C ILE A 88 -2.05 -4.67 13.79
N GLY A 89 -2.64 -4.37 14.94
CA GLY A 89 -2.66 -3.02 15.49
C GLY A 89 -1.27 -2.48 15.79
N VAL A 90 -0.39 -3.30 16.37
CA VAL A 90 1.00 -2.92 16.66
C VAL A 90 1.77 -2.64 15.37
N VAL A 91 1.62 -3.51 14.37
CA VAL A 91 2.30 -3.33 13.08
C VAL A 91 1.82 -2.07 12.39
N ARG A 92 0.51 -1.84 12.39
CA ARG A 92 -0.07 -0.63 11.80
C ARG A 92 0.44 0.64 12.46
N GLU A 93 0.48 0.66 13.80
CA GLU A 93 0.99 1.79 14.56
C GLU A 93 2.46 2.07 14.22
N TYR A 94 3.27 1.03 14.12
CA TYR A 94 4.66 1.17 13.71
C TYR A 94 4.78 1.84 12.34
N LEU A 95 3.98 1.38 11.36
CA LEU A 95 4.01 1.97 10.03
C LEU A 95 3.52 3.41 10.03
N GLU A 96 2.44 3.71 10.76
CA GLU A 96 1.89 5.07 10.82
C GLU A 96 2.87 6.06 11.45
N ASP A 97 3.70 5.61 12.38
CA ASP A 97 4.73 6.44 13.03
C ASP A 97 5.91 6.73 12.10
N ASN A 98 6.16 5.89 11.10
CA ASN A 98 7.35 5.97 10.26
C ASN A 98 7.07 6.34 8.81
N THR A 99 5.86 6.12 8.33
CA THR A 99 5.50 6.37 6.93
C THR A 99 4.00 6.59 6.77
N SER A 100 3.55 6.72 5.53
CA SER A 100 2.13 6.82 5.21
C SER A 100 1.59 5.45 4.84
N VAL A 101 0.55 5.01 5.52
CA VAL A 101 -0.12 3.74 5.23
C VAL A 101 -1.25 3.99 4.25
N CYS A 102 -1.19 3.35 3.10
CA CYS A 102 -2.23 3.47 2.07
C CYS A 102 -3.49 2.70 2.48
N GLY A 103 -3.32 1.51 3.06
CA GLY A 103 -4.43 0.71 3.54
C GLY A 103 -4.01 -0.70 3.88
N LYS A 104 -4.98 -1.47 4.41
CA LYS A 104 -4.80 -2.86 4.80
C LYS A 104 -5.27 -3.79 3.68
N VAL A 105 -4.50 -4.85 3.43
CA VAL A 105 -4.91 -5.97 2.58
C VAL A 105 -5.07 -7.21 3.45
N SER A 106 -5.53 -8.31 2.87
CA SER A 106 -5.87 -9.53 3.63
C SER A 106 -4.75 -10.05 4.53
N GLY A 107 -3.52 -9.94 4.14
CA GLY A 107 -2.39 -10.46 4.93
C GLY A 107 -1.33 -9.44 5.27
N GLY A 108 -1.60 -8.15 5.09
CA GLY A 108 -0.57 -7.13 5.31
C GLY A 108 -1.03 -5.72 5.07
N PHE A 109 -0.11 -4.88 4.62
CA PHE A 109 -0.36 -3.47 4.37
C PHE A 109 0.30 -3.01 3.08
N VAL A 110 -0.31 -1.98 2.46
CA VAL A 110 0.32 -1.17 1.40
C VAL A 110 0.74 0.14 2.05
N TYR A 111 1.99 0.55 1.87
CA TYR A 111 2.55 1.72 2.56
C TYR A 111 3.61 2.39 1.68
N ALA A 112 3.91 3.66 1.98
CA ALA A 112 4.97 4.39 1.31
C ALA A 112 6.34 3.91 1.78
N ALA A 113 7.32 3.89 0.89
CA ALA A 113 8.70 3.52 1.21
C ALA A 113 9.29 4.47 2.27
N PHE A 114 10.09 3.90 3.18
CA PHE A 114 10.74 4.71 4.23
C PHE A 114 12.07 4.13 4.66
#